data_5ec3728bf4d4e0640ec3a2a577cb2ee8
#
_entry.id   5ec3728bf4d4e0640ec3a2a577cb2ee8
#
_cell.length_a   1.000
_cell.length_b   1.000
_cell.length_c   1.000
_cell.angle_alpha   90.00
_cell.angle_beta   90.00
_cell.angle_gamma   90.00
#
_symmetry.space_group_name_H-M   'P 1'
#
loop_
_entity.id
_entity.type
_entity.pdbx_description
1 polymer ?
#
loop_
_entity_poly.entity_id
_entity_poly.type
_entity_poly.pdbx_seq_one_letter_code
_entity_poly.pdbx_strand_id
1 'polypeptide(L)'
;MRPPNLIEVPLWLALFFKKRDKCRLTPPGWLKPEALERTLADERTNTGHFAEIPFHYIEVAKELLECAADDIPEVHRVRSLLKDIEDVRRGKVERGLRNFDQNTMSVKLTNLSAMELNRIRTVAAGALDEMRSFVPSSEQEQEEQQTTQSASQPASSAPGNAQLQEALQRRAERR
;
A
#
# COMPACT_ATOMS: atom_id res chain seq x y z
N MET A 1 -19.12 -22.60 33.48
CA MET A 1 -18.53 -22.36 32.13
C MET A 1 -17.30 -21.51 32.31
N ARG A 2 -16.15 -21.93 31.77
CA ARG A 2 -14.94 -21.09 31.76
C ARG A 2 -15.17 -19.91 30.83
N PRO A 3 -14.64 -18.70 31.12
CA PRO A 3 -14.77 -17.58 30.22
C PRO A 3 -14.19 -17.96 28.84
N PRO A 4 -14.74 -17.43 27.74
CA PRO A 4 -14.29 -17.76 26.40
C PRO A 4 -12.84 -17.35 26.24
N ASN A 5 -11.98 -18.28 25.85
CA ASN A 5 -10.60 -17.96 25.48
C ASN A 5 -10.60 -17.15 24.20
N LEU A 6 -9.85 -16.03 24.19
CA LEU A 6 -9.57 -15.29 22.96
C LEU A 6 -8.66 -16.17 22.09
N ILE A 7 -9.08 -16.41 20.85
CA ILE A 7 -8.35 -17.21 19.87
C ILE A 7 -8.22 -16.35 18.62
N GLU A 8 -7.01 -16.24 18.11
CA GLU A 8 -6.76 -15.59 16.82
C GLU A 8 -7.01 -16.59 15.69
N VAL A 9 -7.88 -16.19 14.77
CA VAL A 9 -8.26 -17.00 13.61
C VAL A 9 -8.31 -16.12 12.35
N PRO A 10 -8.14 -16.68 11.16
CA PRO A 10 -8.35 -15.94 9.93
C PRO A 10 -9.75 -15.32 9.86
N LEU A 11 -9.87 -14.11 9.28
CA LEU A 11 -11.11 -13.35 9.24
C LEU A 11 -12.28 -14.16 8.64
N TRP A 12 -12.05 -14.86 7.53
CA TRP A 12 -13.07 -15.68 6.88
C TRP A 12 -13.66 -16.75 7.81
N LEU A 13 -12.81 -17.35 8.67
CA LEU A 13 -13.24 -18.37 9.61
C LEU A 13 -14.03 -17.72 10.77
N ALA A 14 -13.57 -16.58 11.26
CA ALA A 14 -14.29 -15.81 12.28
C ALA A 14 -15.71 -15.43 11.82
N LEU A 15 -15.83 -14.89 10.60
CA LEU A 15 -17.10 -14.53 9.99
C LEU A 15 -18.02 -15.75 9.76
N PHE A 16 -17.45 -16.89 9.37
CA PHE A 16 -18.18 -18.13 9.21
C PHE A 16 -18.83 -18.62 10.53
N PHE A 17 -18.08 -18.54 11.65
CA PHE A 17 -18.63 -18.88 12.97
C PHE A 17 -19.61 -17.82 13.47
N LYS A 18 -19.37 -16.54 13.21
CA LYS A 18 -20.28 -15.46 13.61
C LYS A 18 -21.63 -15.58 12.92
N LYS A 19 -21.66 -15.85 11.61
CA LYS A 19 -22.92 -16.08 10.85
C LYS A 19 -23.75 -17.25 11.38
N ARG A 20 -23.17 -18.11 12.20
CA ARG A 20 -23.83 -19.26 12.86
C ARG A 20 -24.05 -19.05 14.35
N ASP A 21 -23.85 -17.85 14.86
CA ASP A 21 -23.96 -17.50 16.29
C ASP A 21 -23.09 -18.37 17.22
N LYS A 22 -21.95 -18.86 16.72
CA LYS A 22 -21.02 -19.72 17.47
C LYS A 22 -19.93 -18.97 18.21
N CYS A 23 -19.71 -17.70 17.89
CA CYS A 23 -18.67 -16.86 18.52
C CYS A 23 -19.09 -15.40 18.59
N ARG A 24 -18.37 -14.64 19.43
CA ARG A 24 -18.35 -13.18 19.40
C ARG A 24 -17.02 -12.73 18.83
N LEU A 25 -17.05 -11.67 18.04
CA LEU A 25 -15.84 -11.09 17.45
C LEU A 25 -15.36 -9.92 18.29
N THR A 26 -14.06 -9.87 18.52
CA THR A 26 -13.43 -8.68 19.10
C THR A 26 -12.94 -7.81 17.95
N PRO A 27 -13.46 -6.59 17.76
CA PRO A 27 -13.02 -5.72 16.68
C PRO A 27 -11.56 -5.35 16.86
N PRO A 28 -10.81 -5.18 15.77
CA PRO A 28 -9.42 -4.76 15.83
C PRO A 28 -9.29 -3.36 16.45
N GLY A 29 -8.15 -3.09 17.06
CA GLY A 29 -7.92 -1.85 17.82
C GLY A 29 -8.10 -0.57 16.98
N TRP A 30 -7.76 -0.62 15.69
CA TRP A 30 -7.91 0.51 14.79
C TRP A 30 -9.37 0.85 14.42
N LEU A 31 -10.31 -0.10 14.60
CA LEU A 31 -11.74 0.09 14.32
C LEU A 31 -12.50 0.71 15.49
N LYS A 32 -11.84 0.94 16.63
CA LYS A 32 -12.45 1.62 17.77
C LYS A 32 -12.74 3.09 17.43
N PRO A 33 -13.85 3.67 17.94
CA PRO A 33 -14.21 5.07 17.68
C PRO A 33 -13.07 6.05 17.95
N GLU A 34 -12.38 5.89 19.10
CA GLU A 34 -11.31 6.79 19.50
C GLU A 34 -10.08 6.72 18.58
N ALA A 35 -9.80 5.52 18.03
CA ALA A 35 -8.70 5.34 17.08
C ALA A 35 -9.06 5.99 15.74
N LEU A 36 -10.28 5.79 15.25
CA LEU A 36 -10.76 6.40 14.01
C LEU A 36 -10.82 7.93 14.10
N GLU A 37 -11.21 8.48 15.25
CA GLU A 37 -11.19 9.94 15.47
C GLU A 37 -9.79 10.52 15.39
N ARG A 38 -8.81 9.86 15.99
CA ARG A 38 -7.40 10.26 15.86
C ARG A 38 -6.95 10.22 14.42
N THR A 39 -7.22 9.12 13.73
CA THR A 39 -6.90 9.00 12.29
C THR A 39 -7.56 10.09 11.46
N LEU A 40 -8.84 10.40 11.71
CA LEU A 40 -9.54 11.48 11.02
C LEU A 40 -8.93 12.86 11.32
N ALA A 41 -8.55 13.12 12.56
CA ALA A 41 -7.86 14.37 12.95
C ALA A 41 -6.52 14.50 12.24
N ASP A 42 -5.72 13.43 12.22
CA ASP A 42 -4.44 13.37 11.50
C ASP A 42 -4.62 13.58 10.00
N GLU A 43 -5.63 12.96 9.40
CA GLU A 43 -5.95 13.16 7.97
C GLU A 43 -6.35 14.61 7.65
N ARG A 44 -7.08 15.26 8.52
CA ARG A 44 -7.49 16.67 8.32
C ARG A 44 -6.32 17.64 8.52
N THR A 45 -5.44 17.36 9.47
CA THR A 45 -4.28 18.21 9.78
C THR A 45 -3.20 18.09 8.71
N ASN A 46 -2.91 16.88 8.26
CA ASN A 46 -1.84 16.59 7.30
C ASN A 46 -2.38 16.55 5.88
N THR A 47 -2.33 17.65 5.15
CA THR A 47 -2.82 17.73 3.77
C THR A 47 -1.92 17.03 2.75
N GLY A 48 -0.62 16.88 3.02
CA GLY A 48 0.39 16.32 2.11
C GLY A 48 0.68 14.83 2.32
N HIS A 49 0.21 14.24 3.43
CA HIS A 49 0.49 12.85 3.77
C HIS A 49 -0.80 12.13 4.16
N PHE A 50 -0.82 10.80 3.97
CA PHE A 50 -1.89 9.95 4.44
C PHE A 50 -1.52 9.37 5.80
N ALA A 51 -2.45 9.38 6.74
CA ALA A 51 -2.29 8.73 8.03
C ALA A 51 -2.11 7.22 7.86
N GLU A 52 -1.39 6.60 8.77
CA GLU A 52 -1.18 5.17 8.77
C GLU A 52 -2.47 4.43 9.16
N ILE A 53 -2.94 3.59 8.26
CA ILE A 53 -4.14 2.76 8.44
C ILE A 53 -3.87 1.40 7.77
N PRO A 54 -4.47 0.30 8.23
CA PRO A 54 -4.28 -1.01 7.61
C PRO A 54 -4.62 -1.00 6.12
N PHE A 55 -3.83 -1.69 5.31
CA PHE A 55 -3.97 -1.70 3.85
C PHE A 55 -5.36 -2.11 3.37
N HIS A 56 -6.02 -3.04 4.06
CA HIS A 56 -7.36 -3.54 3.74
C HIS A 56 -8.44 -3.03 4.72
N TYR A 57 -8.28 -1.80 5.26
CA TYR A 57 -9.22 -1.31 6.29
C TYR A 57 -10.66 -1.20 5.80
N ILE A 58 -10.88 -0.82 4.55
CA ILE A 58 -12.22 -0.66 3.96
C ILE A 58 -12.92 -2.00 3.86
N GLU A 59 -12.24 -3.00 3.29
CA GLU A 59 -12.77 -4.34 3.07
C GLU A 59 -13.07 -5.03 4.40
N VAL A 60 -12.11 -4.98 5.33
CA VAL A 60 -12.25 -5.58 6.66
C VAL A 60 -13.36 -4.90 7.46
N ALA A 61 -13.41 -3.56 7.45
CA ALA A 61 -14.45 -2.81 8.13
C ALA A 61 -15.84 -3.14 7.58
N LYS A 62 -15.98 -3.21 6.25
CA LYS A 62 -17.23 -3.56 5.59
C LYS A 62 -17.75 -4.93 6.05
N GLU A 63 -16.91 -5.96 5.95
CA GLU A 63 -17.28 -7.32 6.37
C GLU A 63 -17.65 -7.40 7.86
N LEU A 64 -16.90 -6.72 8.72
CA LEU A 64 -17.20 -6.70 10.16
C LEU A 64 -18.51 -5.94 10.46
N LEU A 65 -18.76 -4.82 9.79
CA LEU A 65 -19.98 -4.02 9.98
C LEU A 65 -21.23 -4.70 9.40
N GLU A 66 -21.08 -5.56 8.41
CA GLU A 66 -22.18 -6.35 7.84
C GLU A 66 -22.50 -7.59 8.68
N CYS A 67 -21.48 -8.31 9.15
CA CYS A 67 -21.66 -9.61 9.80
C CYS A 67 -21.63 -9.56 11.33
N ALA A 68 -21.02 -8.57 11.93
CA ALA A 68 -20.76 -8.49 13.37
C ALA A 68 -21.03 -7.11 13.96
N ALA A 69 -22.02 -6.41 13.43
CA ALA A 69 -22.41 -5.08 13.94
C ALA A 69 -22.69 -5.06 15.45
N ASP A 70 -23.28 -6.15 15.98
CA ASP A 70 -23.61 -6.27 17.39
C ASP A 70 -22.39 -6.36 18.32
N ASP A 71 -21.26 -6.77 17.79
CA ASP A 71 -20.00 -6.89 18.55
C ASP A 71 -19.15 -5.61 18.51
N ILE A 72 -19.55 -4.61 17.70
CA ILE A 72 -18.83 -3.36 17.53
C ILE A 72 -19.47 -2.27 18.40
N PRO A 73 -18.73 -1.67 19.34
CA PRO A 73 -19.25 -0.57 20.13
C PRO A 73 -19.53 0.66 19.23
N GLU A 74 -20.59 1.38 19.51
CA GLU A 74 -20.98 2.60 18.81
C GLU A 74 -20.97 2.46 17.26
N VAL A 75 -21.53 1.40 16.75
CA VAL A 75 -21.47 1.01 15.31
C VAL A 75 -21.83 2.15 14.36
N HIS A 76 -22.81 2.99 14.71
CA HIS A 76 -23.22 4.13 13.88
C HIS A 76 -22.12 5.20 13.79
N ARG A 77 -21.47 5.48 14.92
CA ARG A 77 -20.34 6.41 14.97
C ARG A 77 -19.14 5.88 14.16
N VAL A 78 -18.84 4.60 14.30
CA VAL A 78 -17.79 3.93 13.51
C VAL A 78 -18.07 4.05 12.02
N ARG A 79 -19.32 3.81 11.58
CA ARG A 79 -19.70 3.96 10.16
C ARG A 79 -19.51 5.39 9.66
N SER A 80 -19.93 6.38 10.45
CA SER A 80 -19.76 7.80 10.10
C SER A 80 -18.29 8.18 9.99
N LEU A 81 -17.47 7.81 10.99
CA LEU A 81 -16.05 8.10 11.00
C LEU A 81 -15.30 7.46 9.82
N LEU A 82 -15.60 6.19 9.51
CA LEU A 82 -15.02 5.53 8.34
C LEU A 82 -15.38 6.25 7.04
N LYS A 83 -16.62 6.68 6.91
CA LYS A 83 -17.06 7.45 5.75
C LYS A 83 -16.35 8.80 5.64
N ASP A 84 -16.23 9.52 6.75
CA ASP A 84 -15.53 10.80 6.81
C ASP A 84 -14.05 10.64 6.44
N ILE A 85 -13.37 9.60 6.94
CA ILE A 85 -11.99 9.28 6.58
C ILE A 85 -11.88 9.00 5.07
N GLU A 86 -12.77 8.16 4.52
CA GLU A 86 -12.77 7.84 3.09
C GLU A 86 -12.97 9.12 2.24
N ASP A 87 -13.87 10.00 2.62
CA ASP A 87 -14.16 11.23 1.87
C ASP A 87 -12.99 12.24 1.93
N VAL A 88 -12.35 12.41 3.10
CA VAL A 88 -11.16 13.25 3.25
C VAL A 88 -9.99 12.71 2.42
N ARG A 89 -9.74 11.40 2.48
CA ARG A 89 -8.67 10.73 1.73
C ARG A 89 -8.92 10.80 0.22
N ARG A 90 -10.16 10.58 -0.22
CA ARG A 90 -10.56 10.76 -1.62
C ARG A 90 -10.27 12.17 -2.11
N GLY A 91 -10.63 13.20 -1.35
CA GLY A 91 -10.34 14.58 -1.70
C GLY A 91 -8.84 14.89 -1.78
N LYS A 92 -7.99 14.23 -0.97
CA LYS A 92 -6.52 14.33 -1.08
C LYS A 92 -6.02 13.72 -2.38
N VAL A 93 -6.49 12.50 -2.72
CA VAL A 93 -6.14 11.83 -3.98
C VAL A 93 -6.53 12.66 -5.19
N GLU A 94 -7.76 13.17 -5.22
CA GLU A 94 -8.24 14.01 -6.34
C GLU A 94 -7.40 15.27 -6.52
N ARG A 95 -7.02 15.92 -5.40
CA ARG A 95 -6.12 17.09 -5.46
C ARG A 95 -4.74 16.72 -5.97
N GLY A 96 -4.20 15.58 -5.51
CA GLY A 96 -2.92 15.06 -5.99
C GLY A 96 -2.93 14.77 -7.49
N LEU A 97 -3.99 14.15 -7.99
CA LEU A 97 -4.15 13.85 -9.42
C LEU A 97 -4.30 15.09 -10.29
N ARG A 98 -4.94 16.16 -9.79
CA ARG A 98 -5.05 17.44 -10.53
C ARG A 98 -3.71 18.17 -10.69
N ASN A 99 -2.78 17.95 -9.77
CA ASN A 99 -1.44 18.55 -9.78
C ASN A 99 -0.43 17.68 -10.53
N PHE A 100 -0.90 16.68 -11.29
CA PHE A 100 -0.05 15.80 -12.07
C PHE A 100 0.38 16.52 -13.36
N ASP A 101 1.61 17.00 -13.40
CA ASP A 101 2.21 17.67 -14.54
C ASP A 101 2.95 16.69 -15.46
N GLN A 102 3.06 17.02 -16.75
CA GLN A 102 3.76 16.23 -17.77
C GLN A 102 5.26 15.99 -17.43
N ASN A 103 5.84 16.83 -16.56
CA ASN A 103 7.22 16.69 -16.11
C ASN A 103 7.41 15.80 -14.89
N THR A 104 6.33 15.18 -14.37
CA THR A 104 6.41 14.34 -13.18
C THR A 104 6.91 12.95 -13.56
N MET A 105 8.20 12.69 -13.37
CA MET A 105 8.83 11.39 -13.70
C MET A 105 8.40 10.26 -12.73
N SER A 106 8.08 10.57 -11.49
CA SER A 106 7.70 9.55 -10.50
C SER A 106 6.80 10.11 -9.41
N VAL A 107 5.84 9.31 -8.96
CA VAL A 107 4.95 9.64 -7.84
C VAL A 107 5.10 8.58 -6.76
N LYS A 108 5.45 9.02 -5.55
CA LYS A 108 5.53 8.14 -4.39
C LYS A 108 4.17 8.10 -3.68
N LEU A 109 3.53 6.93 -3.69
CA LEU A 109 2.28 6.68 -2.99
C LEU A 109 2.56 5.90 -1.70
N THR A 110 2.31 6.52 -0.54
CA THR A 110 2.51 5.90 0.77
C THR A 110 1.20 5.89 1.55
N ASN A 111 0.98 4.84 2.36
CA ASN A 111 -0.17 4.69 3.26
C ASN A 111 -1.55 4.75 2.57
N LEU A 112 -1.63 4.32 1.32
CA LEU A 112 -2.91 4.12 0.63
C LEU A 112 -3.43 2.71 0.86
N SER A 113 -4.76 2.58 0.93
CA SER A 113 -5.42 1.27 1.02
C SER A 113 -5.53 0.58 -0.35
N ALA A 114 -5.80 -0.73 -0.34
CA ALA A 114 -5.99 -1.51 -1.56
C ALA A 114 -7.08 -0.95 -2.47
N MET A 115 -8.23 -0.58 -1.90
CA MET A 115 -9.35 0.00 -2.65
C MET A 115 -9.01 1.37 -3.25
N GLU A 116 -8.32 2.23 -2.50
CA GLU A 116 -7.88 3.55 -2.96
C GLU A 116 -6.86 3.41 -4.09
N LEU A 117 -5.88 2.52 -3.92
CA LEU A 117 -4.88 2.25 -4.94
C LEU A 117 -5.49 1.72 -6.23
N ASN A 118 -6.48 0.82 -6.12
CA ASN A 118 -7.17 0.30 -7.29
C ASN A 118 -7.96 1.38 -8.05
N ARG A 119 -8.61 2.31 -7.32
CA ARG A 119 -9.28 3.47 -7.93
C ARG A 119 -8.30 4.39 -8.66
N ILE A 120 -7.17 4.71 -8.02
CA ILE A 120 -6.11 5.54 -8.61
C ILE A 120 -5.57 4.87 -9.87
N ARG A 121 -5.28 3.58 -9.81
CA ARG A 121 -4.72 2.81 -10.93
C ARG A 121 -5.56 2.95 -12.19
N THR A 122 -6.89 2.84 -12.07
CA THR A 122 -7.79 2.93 -13.23
C THR A 122 -7.71 4.30 -13.91
N VAL A 123 -7.70 5.38 -13.10
CA VAL A 123 -7.63 6.76 -13.61
C VAL A 123 -6.24 7.09 -14.13
N ALA A 124 -5.19 6.73 -13.37
CA ALA A 124 -3.81 7.04 -13.72
C ALA A 124 -3.35 6.28 -14.96
N ALA A 125 -3.74 5.01 -15.13
CA ALA A 125 -3.40 4.25 -16.33
C ALA A 125 -3.97 4.92 -17.60
N GLY A 126 -5.25 5.30 -17.58
CA GLY A 126 -5.86 6.00 -18.72
C GLY A 126 -5.19 7.33 -19.04
N ALA A 127 -4.88 8.14 -18.01
CA ALA A 127 -4.21 9.43 -18.20
C ALA A 127 -2.78 9.26 -18.73
N LEU A 128 -2.03 8.27 -18.23
CA LEU A 128 -0.66 7.98 -18.68
C LEU A 128 -0.65 7.45 -20.13
N ASP A 129 -1.61 6.59 -20.50
CA ASP A 129 -1.74 6.08 -21.86
C ASP A 129 -2.07 7.22 -22.83
N GLU A 130 -2.92 8.15 -22.43
CA GLU A 130 -3.23 9.33 -23.22
C GLU A 130 -2.03 10.28 -23.36
N MET A 131 -1.29 10.55 -22.28
CA MET A 131 -0.03 11.32 -22.31
C MET A 131 1.01 10.67 -23.22
N ARG A 132 1.13 9.34 -23.17
CA ARG A 132 2.06 8.59 -24.00
C ARG A 132 1.73 8.70 -25.49
N SER A 133 0.46 8.80 -25.84
CA SER A 133 0.03 9.00 -27.23
C SER A 133 0.40 10.36 -27.81
N PHE A 134 0.66 11.36 -26.97
CA PHE A 134 1.10 12.70 -27.38
C PHE A 134 2.61 12.84 -27.52
N VAL A 135 3.42 11.87 -27.03
CA VAL A 135 4.86 11.86 -27.18
C VAL A 135 5.21 11.44 -28.61
N PRO A 136 5.95 12.25 -29.40
CA PRO A 136 6.34 11.89 -30.78
C PRO A 136 7.13 10.57 -30.78
N SER A 137 6.86 9.71 -31.76
CA SER A 137 7.47 8.37 -31.89
C SER A 137 9.00 8.37 -31.87
N SER A 138 9.64 9.50 -32.25
CA SER A 138 11.09 9.68 -32.23
C SER A 138 11.72 9.70 -30.82
N GLU A 139 10.96 10.09 -29.79
CA GLU A 139 11.43 10.07 -28.40
C GLU A 139 11.20 8.71 -27.74
N GLN A 140 10.15 7.98 -28.17
CA GLN A 140 9.86 6.63 -27.68
C GLN A 140 10.93 5.62 -28.11
N GLU A 141 11.46 5.73 -29.33
CA GLU A 141 12.53 4.87 -29.83
C GLU A 141 13.87 5.09 -29.11
N GLN A 142 14.12 6.29 -28.59
CA GLN A 142 15.34 6.59 -27.84
C GLN A 142 15.28 6.06 -26.38
N GLU A 143 14.13 6.08 -25.74
CA GLU A 143 13.96 5.51 -24.39
C GLU A 143 14.02 3.97 -24.41
N GLU A 144 13.44 3.31 -25.43
CA GLU A 144 13.52 1.86 -25.58
C GLU A 144 14.96 1.41 -25.89
N GLN A 145 15.70 2.18 -26.65
CA GLN A 145 17.12 1.88 -26.95
C GLN A 145 18.03 2.09 -25.73
N GLN A 146 17.76 3.07 -24.88
CA GLN A 146 18.51 3.26 -23.64
C GLN A 146 18.21 2.18 -22.60
N THR A 147 16.97 1.73 -22.50
CA THR A 147 16.58 0.65 -21.57
C THR A 147 17.16 -0.70 -22.01
N THR A 148 17.22 -0.96 -23.31
CA THR A 148 17.81 -2.19 -23.86
C THR A 148 19.33 -2.20 -23.78
N GLN A 149 19.98 -1.04 -23.91
CA GLN A 149 21.44 -0.93 -23.75
C GLN A 149 21.90 -1.05 -22.30
N SER A 150 21.13 -0.58 -21.35
CA SER A 150 21.44 -0.76 -19.92
C SER A 150 21.20 -2.20 -19.44
N ALA A 151 20.32 -2.96 -20.10
CA ALA A 151 20.05 -4.36 -19.78
C ALA A 151 21.04 -5.34 -20.45
N SER A 152 21.77 -4.91 -21.47
CA SER A 152 22.70 -5.75 -22.26
C SER A 152 24.17 -5.53 -21.95
N GLN A 153 24.54 -4.73 -20.96
CA GLN A 153 25.91 -4.73 -20.46
C GLN A 153 26.15 -5.96 -19.59
N PRO A 154 26.92 -6.97 -20.04
CA PRO A 154 27.35 -8.03 -19.16
C PRO A 154 28.22 -7.41 -18.08
N ALA A 155 27.96 -7.76 -16.83
CA ALA A 155 28.77 -7.40 -15.67
C ALA A 155 30.21 -7.95 -15.85
N SER A 156 31.02 -7.22 -16.59
CA SER A 156 32.42 -7.47 -16.82
C SER A 156 33.24 -6.41 -16.08
N SER A 157 33.40 -6.63 -14.80
CA SER A 157 34.58 -6.29 -14.00
C SER A 157 34.33 -6.64 -12.53
N ALA A 158 34.45 -7.92 -12.22
CA ALA A 158 34.71 -8.31 -10.83
C ALA A 158 36.21 -8.06 -10.58
N PRO A 159 36.62 -7.16 -9.67
CA PRO A 159 38.01 -7.01 -9.25
C PRO A 159 38.30 -8.08 -8.19
N GLY A 160 38.43 -9.31 -8.61
CA GLY A 160 38.61 -10.44 -7.69
C GLY A 160 39.83 -11.33 -8.00
N ASN A 161 40.31 -11.36 -9.23
CA ASN A 161 41.35 -12.31 -9.61
C ASN A 161 42.80 -11.83 -9.37
N ALA A 162 43.06 -10.54 -9.34
CA ALA A 162 44.41 -10.01 -9.12
C ALA A 162 44.84 -10.17 -7.65
N GLN A 163 43.98 -9.94 -6.71
CA GLN A 163 44.25 -10.11 -5.26
C GLN A 163 44.45 -11.56 -4.83
N LEU A 164 43.75 -12.48 -5.49
CA LEU A 164 43.89 -13.93 -5.19
C LEU A 164 45.22 -14.49 -5.72
N GLN A 165 45.68 -14.03 -6.87
CA GLN A 165 46.95 -14.46 -7.42
C GLN A 165 48.14 -13.92 -6.61
N GLU A 166 48.05 -12.66 -6.15
CA GLU A 166 49.09 -12.06 -5.29
C GLU A 166 49.17 -12.72 -3.90
N ALA A 167 48.02 -13.14 -3.34
CA ALA A 167 48.01 -13.87 -2.09
C ALA A 167 48.58 -15.31 -2.20
N LEU A 168 48.46 -15.96 -3.35
CA LEU A 168 49.00 -17.28 -3.61
C LEU A 168 50.52 -17.22 -3.84
N GLN A 169 51.03 -16.17 -4.51
CA GLN A 169 52.46 -15.97 -4.69
C GLN A 169 53.20 -15.72 -3.37
N ARG A 170 52.66 -14.88 -2.49
CA ARG A 170 53.23 -14.62 -1.14
C ARG A 170 53.24 -15.85 -0.22
N ARG A 171 52.38 -16.85 -0.48
CA ARG A 171 52.38 -18.09 0.28
C ARG A 171 53.38 -19.13 -0.24
N ALA A 172 53.81 -19.03 -1.51
CA ALA A 172 54.81 -19.91 -2.08
C ALA A 172 56.25 -19.46 -1.71
N GLU A 173 56.47 -18.17 -1.43
CA GLU A 173 57.79 -17.66 -1.03
C GLU A 173 58.16 -17.85 0.46
N ARG A 174 57.23 -18.41 1.26
CA ARG A 174 57.47 -18.70 2.70
C ARG A 174 57.61 -20.19 3.03
N ARG A 175 58.02 -21.02 2.08
CA ARG A 175 58.37 -22.42 2.36
C ARG A 175 59.82 -22.74 2.02
#